data_0a0ab5c3c56fc0c28cbd11f3f4dd7697
#
_entry.id   0a0ab5c3c56fc0c28cbd11f3f4dd7697
#
_cell.length_a   1.000
_cell.length_b   1.000
_cell.length_c   1.000
_cell.angle_alpha   90.00
_cell.angle_beta   90.00
_cell.angle_gamma   90.00
#
_symmetry.space_group_name_H-M   'P 1'
#
loop_
_entity.id
_entity.type
_entity.pdbx_description
1 polymer ?
#
loop_
_entity_poly.entity_id
_entity_poly.type
_entity_poly.pdbx_seq_one_letter_code
_entity_poly.pdbx_strand_id
1 'polypeptide(L)'
;MENKKTALIVEGGGQRGVFSFGITDTFIKRNYDPFDIYIGVSNGVAVLCWYLIRETDNNLEKMLYAARGDYLDYKNLFTGGDIIKFHKMYEDGEKLFKPNMEKIRKTVQGKKYIAVVTDALSAQAEYHEFGEDEWMPKMIASGTLPVLVRTPSMIDGRRKFDGGVADPLPVRKAYELGAKRIIVTVSYTHLRAHET
;
A
#
# COMPACT_ATOMS: atom_id res chain seq x y z
N MET A 1 -3.29 -24.39 22.61
CA MET A 1 -4.00 -24.06 21.37
C MET A 1 -3.03 -23.25 20.51
N GLU A 2 -2.67 -23.72 19.32
CA GLU A 2 -1.81 -23.00 18.41
C GLU A 2 -2.45 -21.65 18.08
N ASN A 3 -1.76 -20.56 18.35
CA ASN A 3 -2.25 -19.20 18.10
C ASN A 3 -2.35 -19.00 16.58
N LYS A 4 -3.55 -19.12 16.04
CA LYS A 4 -3.80 -19.06 14.59
C LYS A 4 -3.67 -17.60 14.13
N LYS A 5 -2.54 -17.26 13.53
CA LYS A 5 -2.29 -15.91 12.98
C LYS A 5 -3.38 -15.50 12.00
N THR A 6 -3.76 -14.25 12.07
CA THR A 6 -4.70 -13.61 11.14
C THR A 6 -3.98 -12.55 10.33
N ALA A 7 -4.18 -12.53 9.01
CA ALA A 7 -3.64 -11.52 8.12
C ALA A 7 -4.73 -10.58 7.60
N LEU A 8 -4.37 -9.31 7.44
CA LEU A 8 -5.10 -8.32 6.65
C LEU A 8 -4.29 -8.00 5.40
N ILE A 9 -4.87 -8.26 4.24
CA ILE A 9 -4.32 -7.88 2.95
C ILE A 9 -5.14 -6.72 2.40
N VAL A 10 -4.45 -5.67 1.97
CA VAL A 10 -5.08 -4.52 1.32
C VAL A 10 -4.55 -4.41 -0.10
N GLU A 11 -5.45 -4.69 -1.06
CA GLU A 11 -5.18 -4.59 -2.49
C GLU A 11 -4.84 -3.14 -2.89
N GLY A 12 -4.03 -3.00 -3.94
CA GLY A 12 -3.81 -1.73 -4.61
C GLY A 12 -5.03 -1.24 -5.39
N GLY A 13 -4.86 -0.19 -6.14
CA GLY A 13 -5.93 0.32 -7.01
C GLY A 13 -5.97 1.83 -7.13
N GLY A 14 -4.94 2.54 -6.70
CA GLY A 14 -4.87 4.00 -6.75
C GLY A 14 -6.06 4.64 -6.05
N GLN A 15 -6.83 5.48 -6.74
CA GLN A 15 -7.98 6.19 -6.17
C GLN A 15 -9.11 5.26 -5.68
N ARG A 16 -9.23 4.04 -6.22
CA ARG A 16 -10.22 3.07 -5.75
C ARG A 16 -9.97 2.59 -4.32
N GLY A 17 -8.77 2.82 -3.79
CA GLY A 17 -8.42 2.55 -2.39
C GLY A 17 -9.31 3.28 -1.37
N VAL A 18 -10.10 4.28 -1.78
CA VAL A 18 -11.12 4.91 -0.92
C VAL A 18 -12.07 3.88 -0.31
N PHE A 19 -12.38 2.81 -1.02
CA PHE A 19 -13.21 1.72 -0.51
C PHE A 19 -12.52 0.99 0.66
N SER A 20 -11.24 0.65 0.50
CA SER A 20 -10.44 0.01 1.55
C SER A 20 -10.23 0.94 2.75
N PHE A 21 -10.11 2.25 2.54
CA PHE A 21 -10.12 3.24 3.64
C PHE A 21 -11.43 3.17 4.44
N GLY A 22 -12.59 3.13 3.79
CA GLY A 22 -13.88 3.01 4.47
C GLY A 22 -14.00 1.75 5.34
N ILE A 23 -13.45 0.62 4.85
CA ILE A 23 -13.39 -0.64 5.61
C ILE A 23 -12.47 -0.48 6.83
N THR A 24 -11.26 0.02 6.65
CA THR A 24 -10.29 0.17 7.74
C THR A 24 -10.74 1.20 8.77
N ASP A 25 -11.40 2.28 8.35
CA ASP A 25 -12.04 3.24 9.27
C ASP A 25 -13.13 2.57 10.13
N THR A 26 -13.91 1.69 9.51
CA THR A 26 -14.91 0.91 10.25
C THR A 26 -14.26 -0.02 11.27
N PHE A 27 -13.13 -0.65 10.91
CA PHE A 27 -12.37 -1.48 11.84
C PHE A 27 -11.84 -0.65 13.02
N ILE A 28 -11.30 0.54 12.77
CA ILE A 28 -10.83 1.45 13.82
C ILE A 28 -11.99 1.84 14.76
N LYS A 29 -13.12 2.32 14.20
CA LYS A 29 -14.31 2.74 14.96
C LYS A 29 -14.90 1.61 15.82
N ARG A 30 -14.76 0.36 15.38
CA ARG A 30 -15.21 -0.82 16.10
C ARG A 30 -14.15 -1.46 16.99
N ASN A 31 -12.97 -0.85 17.10
CA ASN A 31 -11.79 -1.40 17.77
C ASN A 31 -11.48 -2.84 17.35
N TYR A 32 -11.62 -3.11 16.05
CA TYR A 32 -11.40 -4.43 15.46
C TYR A 32 -10.01 -4.52 14.86
N ASP A 33 -9.11 -5.25 15.52
CA ASP A 33 -7.73 -5.49 15.06
C ASP A 33 -7.20 -6.86 15.50
N PRO A 34 -7.76 -7.95 14.97
CA PRO A 34 -7.30 -9.29 15.28
C PRO A 34 -6.08 -9.72 14.46
N PHE A 35 -5.38 -8.77 13.82
CA PHE A 35 -4.36 -9.09 12.82
C PHE A 35 -2.96 -9.14 13.41
N ASP A 36 -2.21 -10.17 13.00
CA ASP A 36 -0.79 -10.38 13.29
C ASP A 36 0.09 -9.96 12.09
N ILE A 37 -0.50 -9.94 10.89
CA ILE A 37 0.19 -9.71 9.63
C ILE A 37 -0.63 -8.72 8.80
N TYR A 38 0.03 -7.66 8.33
CA TYR A 38 -0.54 -6.67 7.42
C TYR A 38 0.27 -6.66 6.13
N ILE A 39 -0.37 -6.85 4.98
CA ILE A 39 0.30 -6.82 3.69
C ILE A 39 -0.43 -5.83 2.79
N GLY A 40 0.28 -4.81 2.35
CA GLY A 40 -0.22 -3.80 1.43
C GLY A 40 0.41 -3.90 0.05
N VAL A 41 -0.37 -3.61 -0.97
CA VAL A 41 0.06 -3.52 -2.36
C VAL A 41 -0.26 -2.13 -2.87
N SER A 42 0.72 -1.42 -3.47
CA SER A 42 0.46 -0.10 -4.05
C SER A 42 -0.20 0.85 -3.04
N ASN A 43 -1.31 1.49 -3.37
CA ASN A 43 -2.07 2.33 -2.44
C ASN A 43 -2.52 1.58 -1.16
N GLY A 44 -2.64 0.25 -1.20
CA GLY A 44 -2.95 -0.56 -0.02
C GLY A 44 -1.93 -0.42 1.11
N VAL A 45 -0.67 -0.11 0.78
CA VAL A 45 0.36 0.22 1.78
C VAL A 45 -0.01 1.50 2.53
N ALA A 46 -0.40 2.56 1.81
CA ALA A 46 -0.82 3.82 2.43
C ALA A 46 -2.09 3.65 3.28
N VAL A 47 -3.08 2.87 2.81
CA VAL A 47 -4.28 2.54 3.60
C VAL A 47 -3.90 1.88 4.92
N LEU A 48 -3.00 0.89 4.90
CA LEU A 48 -2.52 0.24 6.12
C LEU A 48 -1.73 1.17 7.02
N CYS A 49 -0.93 2.08 6.46
CA CYS A 49 -0.22 3.09 7.23
C CYS A 49 -1.19 3.88 8.12
N TRP A 50 -2.25 4.43 7.55
CA TRP A 50 -3.26 5.19 8.29
C TRP A 50 -4.09 4.33 9.24
N TYR A 51 -4.41 3.09 8.85
CA TYR A 51 -5.05 2.13 9.74
C TYR A 51 -4.21 1.86 11.01
N LEU A 52 -2.90 1.69 10.85
CA LEU A 52 -1.97 1.42 11.95
C LEU A 52 -1.74 2.63 12.86
N ILE A 53 -1.87 3.84 12.33
CA ILE A 53 -1.88 5.08 13.11
C ILE A 53 -3.18 5.20 13.93
N ARG A 54 -4.22 4.47 13.57
CA ARG A 54 -5.54 4.54 14.23
C ARG A 54 -6.19 5.92 14.12
N GLU A 55 -6.05 6.56 12.97
CA GLU A 55 -6.71 7.81 12.64
C GLU A 55 -7.76 7.59 11.58
N THR A 56 -8.98 8.06 11.84
CA THR A 56 -10.09 8.04 10.87
C THR A 56 -10.37 9.41 10.29
N ASP A 57 -9.91 10.46 10.97
CA ASP A 57 -10.13 11.82 10.53
C ASP A 57 -9.32 12.11 9.27
N ASN A 58 -9.97 12.78 8.32
CA ASN A 58 -9.35 13.23 7.07
C ASN A 58 -8.88 12.12 6.11
N ASN A 59 -9.26 10.84 6.28
CA ASN A 59 -8.86 9.80 5.33
C ASN A 59 -9.41 10.05 3.91
N LEU A 60 -10.64 10.57 3.80
CA LEU A 60 -11.18 11.01 2.52
C LEU A 60 -10.38 12.19 1.95
N GLU A 61 -9.98 13.14 2.79
CA GLU A 61 -9.16 14.29 2.37
C GLU A 61 -7.78 13.84 1.85
N LYS A 62 -7.15 12.85 2.52
CA LYS A 62 -5.89 12.24 2.05
C LYS A 62 -6.04 11.60 0.67
N MET A 63 -7.16 10.92 0.43
CA MET A 63 -7.45 10.35 -0.90
C MET A 63 -7.72 11.43 -1.94
N LEU A 64 -8.50 12.47 -1.61
CA LEU A 64 -8.76 13.59 -2.50
C LEU A 64 -7.50 14.40 -2.79
N TYR A 65 -6.59 14.53 -1.82
CA TYR A 65 -5.27 15.13 -2.02
C TYR A 65 -4.47 14.37 -3.08
N ALA A 66 -4.38 13.04 -2.97
CA ALA A 66 -3.69 12.21 -3.96
C ALA A 66 -4.38 12.23 -5.35
N ALA A 67 -5.66 12.59 -5.41
CA ALA A 67 -6.43 12.72 -6.65
C ALA A 67 -6.30 14.10 -7.33
N ARG A 68 -5.62 15.06 -6.72
CA ARG A 68 -5.46 16.40 -7.30
C ARG A 68 -4.70 16.34 -8.61
N GLY A 69 -5.15 17.11 -9.59
CA GLY A 69 -4.53 17.18 -10.92
C GLY A 69 -3.09 17.71 -10.93
N ASP A 70 -2.63 18.33 -9.83
CA ASP A 70 -1.29 18.91 -9.68
C ASP A 70 -0.15 17.88 -9.82
N TYR A 71 -0.47 16.60 -9.56
CA TYR A 71 0.49 15.50 -9.68
C TYR A 71 0.40 14.75 -11.02
N LEU A 72 -0.44 15.21 -11.95
CA LEU A 72 -0.59 14.64 -13.29
C LEU A 72 0.02 15.60 -14.33
N ASP A 73 0.92 15.08 -15.15
CA ASP A 73 1.55 15.81 -16.24
C ASP A 73 1.52 15.00 -17.53
N TYR A 74 0.40 15.15 -18.25
CA TYR A 74 0.20 14.40 -19.50
C TYR A 74 1.18 14.79 -20.62
N LYS A 75 1.82 15.99 -20.54
CA LYS A 75 2.84 16.41 -21.53
C LYS A 75 4.03 15.44 -21.52
N ASN A 76 4.32 14.86 -20.35
CA ASN A 76 5.41 13.88 -20.20
C ASN A 76 5.18 12.57 -20.95
N LEU A 77 3.98 12.34 -21.47
CA LEU A 77 3.75 11.23 -22.41
C LEU A 77 4.62 11.38 -23.68
N PHE A 78 4.82 12.62 -24.13
CA PHE A 78 5.56 12.95 -25.37
C PHE A 78 6.98 13.44 -25.10
N THR A 79 7.22 14.10 -23.97
CA THR A 79 8.51 14.75 -23.66
C THR A 79 9.43 13.89 -22.79
N GLY A 80 8.93 12.80 -22.22
CA GLY A 80 9.64 12.03 -21.21
C GLY A 80 9.40 12.60 -19.79
N GLY A 81 9.75 11.83 -18.76
CA GLY A 81 9.47 12.19 -17.36
C GLY A 81 8.24 11.48 -16.79
N ASP A 82 7.88 11.84 -15.57
CA ASP A 82 6.77 11.21 -14.85
C ASP A 82 5.43 11.78 -15.31
N ILE A 83 4.53 10.91 -15.76
CA ILE A 83 3.13 11.27 -16.02
C ILE A 83 2.42 11.48 -14.67
N ILE A 84 2.73 10.64 -13.68
CA ILE A 84 2.32 10.81 -12.29
C ILE A 84 3.55 11.20 -11.48
N LYS A 85 3.59 12.39 -10.92
CA LYS A 85 4.66 12.91 -10.05
C LYS A 85 4.59 12.24 -8.67
N PHE A 86 4.74 10.93 -8.64
CA PHE A 86 4.42 10.09 -7.50
C PHE A 86 5.33 10.37 -6.30
N HIS A 87 6.65 10.50 -6.53
CA HIS A 87 7.61 10.87 -5.48
C HIS A 87 7.23 12.19 -4.82
N LYS A 88 6.98 13.22 -5.64
CA LYS A 88 6.57 14.54 -5.13
C LYS A 88 5.26 14.45 -4.34
N MET A 89 4.29 13.70 -4.81
CA MET A 89 3.00 13.52 -4.13
C MET A 89 3.20 12.95 -2.71
N TYR A 90 4.08 11.96 -2.57
CA TYR A 90 4.38 11.37 -1.25
C TYR A 90 5.15 12.31 -0.34
N GLU A 91 6.18 13.00 -0.86
CA GLU A 91 6.96 14.00 -0.09
C GLU A 91 6.08 15.15 0.42
N ASP A 92 5.21 15.69 -0.45
CA ASP A 92 4.30 16.77 -0.08
C ASP A 92 3.22 16.26 0.90
N GLY A 93 2.73 15.03 0.70
CA GLY A 93 1.77 14.38 1.59
C GLY A 93 2.34 14.11 2.97
N GLU A 94 3.61 13.69 3.08
CA GLU A 94 4.29 13.52 4.36
C GLU A 94 4.37 14.82 5.13
N LYS A 95 4.74 15.92 4.47
CA LYS A 95 4.81 17.25 5.09
C LYS A 95 3.45 17.76 5.54
N LEU A 96 2.39 17.48 4.76
CA LEU A 96 1.04 17.95 5.02
C LEU A 96 0.36 17.17 6.15
N PHE A 97 0.39 15.83 6.07
CA PHE A 97 -0.36 14.97 6.97
C PHE A 97 0.46 14.45 8.16
N LYS A 98 1.78 14.56 8.11
CA LYS A 98 2.73 14.22 9.20
C LYS A 98 2.40 12.89 9.89
N PRO A 99 2.43 11.76 9.17
CA PRO A 99 2.07 10.47 9.75
C PRO A 99 2.90 10.16 10.99
N ASN A 100 2.25 9.71 12.06
CA ASN A 100 2.92 9.37 13.31
C ASN A 100 3.59 8.00 13.20
N MET A 101 4.84 7.98 12.74
CA MET A 101 5.61 6.76 12.51
C MET A 101 5.93 6.00 13.80
N GLU A 102 6.11 6.70 14.92
CA GLU A 102 6.33 6.06 16.23
C GLU A 102 5.09 5.25 16.65
N LYS A 103 3.91 5.80 16.42
CA LYS A 103 2.64 5.10 16.71
C LYS A 103 2.50 3.83 15.87
N ILE A 104 2.90 3.87 14.59
CA ILE A 104 2.90 2.67 13.74
C ILE A 104 3.86 1.62 14.32
N ARG A 105 5.11 1.99 14.62
CA ARG A 105 6.10 1.05 15.20
C ARG A 105 5.57 0.38 16.46
N LYS A 106 4.92 1.14 17.34
CA LYS A 106 4.28 0.59 18.55
C LYS A 106 3.13 -0.38 18.20
N THR A 107 2.30 -0.01 17.23
CA THR A 107 1.13 -0.83 16.83
C THR A 107 1.56 -2.16 16.19
N VAL A 108 2.66 -2.17 15.44
CA VAL A 108 3.17 -3.39 14.78
C VAL A 108 4.18 -4.16 15.62
N GLN A 109 4.45 -3.76 16.87
CA GLN A 109 5.37 -4.49 17.72
C GLN A 109 4.90 -5.95 17.91
N GLY A 110 5.76 -6.92 17.53
CA GLY A 110 5.41 -8.34 17.52
C GLY A 110 4.50 -8.79 16.37
N LYS A 111 4.16 -7.89 15.44
CA LYS A 111 3.38 -8.15 14.23
C LYS A 111 4.23 -7.85 12.99
N LYS A 112 3.69 -8.14 11.81
CA LYS A 112 4.36 -7.84 10.54
C LYS A 112 3.56 -6.82 9.74
N TYR A 113 4.26 -5.79 9.25
CA TYR A 113 3.71 -4.88 8.24
C TYR A 113 4.62 -4.92 7.01
N ILE A 114 4.05 -5.27 5.85
CA ILE A 114 4.80 -5.63 4.64
C ILE A 114 4.25 -4.84 3.46
N ALA A 115 5.17 -4.24 2.69
CA ALA A 115 4.90 -3.72 1.36
C ALA A 115 5.29 -4.75 0.29
N VAL A 116 4.43 -4.94 -0.69
CA VAL A 116 4.75 -5.73 -1.88
C VAL A 116 5.33 -4.80 -2.95
N VAL A 117 6.44 -5.20 -3.54
CA VAL A 117 7.05 -4.52 -4.69
C VAL A 117 7.38 -5.54 -5.77
N THR A 118 7.60 -5.08 -7.00
CA THR A 118 8.09 -5.90 -8.11
C THR A 118 9.53 -5.54 -8.41
N ASP A 119 10.44 -6.49 -8.39
CA ASP A 119 11.80 -6.26 -8.83
C ASP A 119 11.85 -6.03 -10.35
N ALA A 120 12.44 -4.92 -10.75
CA ALA A 120 12.42 -4.48 -12.16
C ALA A 120 13.21 -5.39 -13.11
N LEU A 121 14.19 -6.15 -12.61
CA LEU A 121 15.03 -7.03 -13.42
C LEU A 121 14.42 -8.43 -13.56
N SER A 122 13.99 -9.02 -12.45
CA SER A 122 13.46 -10.39 -12.41
C SER A 122 11.95 -10.47 -12.67
N ALA A 123 11.24 -9.35 -12.58
CA ALA A 123 9.77 -9.26 -12.59
C ALA A 123 9.09 -10.10 -11.48
N GLN A 124 9.83 -10.46 -10.43
CA GLN A 124 9.31 -11.22 -9.31
C GLN A 124 8.83 -10.29 -8.18
N ALA A 125 7.82 -10.76 -7.44
CA ALA A 125 7.35 -10.07 -6.25
C ALA A 125 8.40 -10.18 -5.13
N GLU A 126 8.64 -9.06 -4.45
CA GLU A 126 9.42 -8.99 -3.22
C GLU A 126 8.53 -8.40 -2.11
N TYR A 127 8.80 -8.83 -0.87
CA TYR A 127 8.00 -8.51 0.30
C TYR A 127 8.87 -7.83 1.34
N HIS A 128 8.78 -6.52 1.42
CA HIS A 128 9.61 -5.69 2.29
C HIS A 128 8.89 -5.36 3.59
N GLU A 129 9.36 -5.94 4.68
CA GLU A 129 8.84 -5.65 6.02
C GLU A 129 9.28 -4.25 6.47
N PHE A 130 8.36 -3.49 7.06
CA PHE A 130 8.65 -2.21 7.68
C PHE A 130 9.25 -2.44 9.08
N GLY A 131 10.48 -1.97 9.26
CA GLY A 131 11.23 -2.04 10.50
C GLY A 131 11.57 -0.66 11.05
N GLU A 132 12.80 -0.51 11.55
CA GLU A 132 13.35 0.76 12.03
C GLU A 132 13.94 1.64 10.91
N ASP A 133 14.12 1.04 9.73
CA ASP A 133 14.67 1.66 8.53
C ASP A 133 13.69 2.65 7.85
N GLU A 134 14.15 3.24 6.75
CA GLU A 134 13.38 4.22 6.02
C GLU A 134 12.11 3.62 5.38
N TRP A 135 10.98 4.24 5.64
CA TRP A 135 9.66 3.81 5.20
C TRP A 135 9.31 4.31 3.81
N MET A 136 9.67 5.57 3.55
CA MET A 136 9.26 6.27 2.34
C MET A 136 9.68 5.53 1.06
N PRO A 137 10.92 5.03 0.92
CA PRO A 137 11.32 4.27 -0.26
C PRO A 137 10.44 3.05 -0.54
N LYS A 138 10.04 2.31 0.50
CA LYS A 138 9.18 1.12 0.37
C LYS A 138 7.76 1.48 -0.05
N MET A 139 7.21 2.56 0.54
CA MET A 139 5.86 3.05 0.19
C MET A 139 5.82 3.54 -1.25
N ILE A 140 6.80 4.35 -1.66
CA ILE A 140 6.90 4.88 -3.02
C ILE A 140 7.11 3.73 -4.01
N ALA A 141 8.03 2.81 -3.72
CA ALA A 141 8.32 1.68 -4.62
C ALA A 141 7.09 0.81 -4.87
N SER A 142 6.30 0.53 -3.80
CA SER A 142 5.09 -0.28 -3.93
C SER A 142 4.02 0.33 -4.84
N GLY A 143 4.04 1.67 -5.04
CA GLY A 143 3.09 2.37 -5.90
C GLY A 143 3.70 2.89 -7.21
N THR A 144 4.97 2.60 -7.50
CA THR A 144 5.65 3.08 -8.71
C THR A 144 5.20 2.30 -9.95
N LEU A 145 4.12 2.78 -10.58
CA LEU A 145 3.56 2.15 -11.79
C LEU A 145 4.52 2.27 -12.98
N PRO A 146 4.86 1.15 -13.66
CA PRO A 146 5.65 1.19 -14.88
C PRO A 146 5.02 2.14 -15.90
N VAL A 147 5.84 2.82 -16.70
CA VAL A 147 5.44 3.78 -17.76
C VAL A 147 4.88 5.10 -17.19
N LEU A 148 4.05 5.07 -16.15
CA LEU A 148 3.44 6.26 -15.58
C LEU A 148 4.39 7.02 -14.65
N VAL A 149 5.28 6.29 -13.96
CA VAL A 149 6.36 6.84 -13.13
C VAL A 149 7.69 6.35 -13.70
N ARG A 150 8.44 7.24 -14.32
CA ARG A 150 9.74 6.92 -14.94
C ARG A 150 10.90 7.14 -14.00
N THR A 151 10.73 8.04 -13.03
CA THR A 151 11.71 8.22 -11.94
C THR A 151 11.89 6.90 -11.19
N PRO A 152 13.12 6.36 -11.11
CA PRO A 152 13.36 5.08 -10.47
C PRO A 152 13.04 5.12 -8.97
N SER A 153 12.28 4.14 -8.49
CA SER A 153 12.18 3.85 -7.07
C SER A 153 13.16 2.75 -6.73
N MET A 154 14.03 3.01 -5.75
CA MET A 154 15.14 2.13 -5.41
C MET A 154 14.97 1.58 -3.99
N ILE A 155 15.19 0.27 -3.83
CA ILE A 155 15.38 -0.38 -2.53
C ILE A 155 16.64 -1.23 -2.65
N ASP A 156 17.56 -1.07 -1.71
CA ASP A 156 18.85 -1.78 -1.68
C ASP A 156 19.63 -1.71 -3.01
N GLY A 157 19.65 -0.52 -3.63
CA GLY A 157 20.33 -0.27 -4.89
C GLY A 157 19.68 -0.91 -6.14
N ARG A 158 18.50 -1.53 -6.00
CA ARG A 158 17.78 -2.19 -7.10
C ARG A 158 16.47 -1.45 -7.41
N ARG A 159 16.20 -1.27 -8.69
CA ARG A 159 14.98 -0.62 -9.17
C ARG A 159 13.76 -1.49 -8.89
N LYS A 160 12.71 -0.88 -8.37
CA LYS A 160 11.43 -1.53 -8.05
C LYS A 160 10.27 -0.85 -8.78
N PHE A 161 9.22 -1.63 -8.98
CA PHE A 161 7.94 -1.21 -9.49
C PHE A 161 6.81 -1.58 -8.53
N ASP A 162 5.62 -1.08 -8.83
CA ASP A 162 4.37 -1.39 -8.13
C ASP A 162 4.21 -2.89 -7.90
N GLY A 163 3.91 -3.26 -6.67
CA GLY A 163 3.74 -4.66 -6.27
C GLY A 163 2.61 -5.37 -7.00
N GLY A 164 1.59 -4.61 -7.44
CA GLY A 164 0.47 -5.16 -8.19
C GLY A 164 0.83 -5.71 -9.57
N VAL A 165 2.04 -5.43 -10.07
CA VAL A 165 2.54 -6.03 -11.32
C VAL A 165 2.81 -7.53 -11.15
N ALA A 166 3.44 -7.93 -10.03
CA ALA A 166 3.85 -9.31 -9.79
C ALA A 166 2.91 -10.07 -8.85
N ASP A 167 2.41 -9.43 -7.79
CA ASP A 167 1.50 -10.07 -6.84
C ASP A 167 0.46 -9.05 -6.30
N PRO A 168 -0.65 -8.85 -7.00
CA PRO A 168 -1.71 -7.91 -6.60
C PRO A 168 -2.49 -8.34 -5.35
N LEU A 169 -2.52 -9.65 -5.06
CA LEU A 169 -3.25 -10.24 -3.92
C LEU A 169 -2.40 -11.29 -3.21
N PRO A 170 -1.48 -10.90 -2.33
CA PRO A 170 -0.44 -11.75 -1.73
C PRO A 170 -0.98 -12.75 -0.68
N VAL A 171 -2.05 -13.47 -1.04
CA VAL A 171 -2.69 -14.48 -0.17
C VAL A 171 -1.75 -15.65 0.12
N ARG A 172 -0.99 -16.09 -0.90
CA ARG A 172 -0.01 -17.15 -0.74
C ARG A 172 1.09 -16.74 0.25
N LYS A 173 1.57 -15.50 0.14
CA LYS A 173 2.58 -14.97 1.05
C LYS A 173 2.07 -14.91 2.50
N ALA A 174 0.84 -14.47 2.72
CA ALA A 174 0.24 -14.47 4.04
C ALA A 174 0.16 -15.89 4.64
N TYR A 175 -0.21 -16.88 3.82
CA TYR A 175 -0.23 -18.28 4.24
C TYR A 175 1.17 -18.81 4.60
N GLU A 176 2.19 -18.50 3.79
CA GLU A 176 3.60 -18.84 4.05
C GLU A 176 4.12 -18.24 5.37
N LEU A 177 3.64 -17.06 5.75
CA LEU A 177 3.95 -16.38 7.01
C LEU A 177 3.18 -16.97 8.21
N GLY A 178 2.37 -18.00 7.98
CA GLY A 178 1.65 -18.76 9.00
C GLY A 178 0.22 -18.27 9.27
N ALA A 179 -0.33 -17.38 8.44
CA ALA A 179 -1.73 -16.97 8.59
C ALA A 179 -2.66 -18.16 8.33
N LYS A 180 -3.62 -18.37 9.23
CA LYS A 180 -4.70 -19.38 9.11
C LYS A 180 -6.06 -18.73 8.82
N ARG A 181 -6.18 -17.42 9.03
CA ARG A 181 -7.28 -16.58 8.59
C ARG A 181 -6.72 -15.40 7.82
N ILE A 182 -7.34 -15.10 6.68
CA ILE A 182 -6.89 -14.03 5.82
C ILE A 182 -8.12 -13.20 5.45
N ILE A 183 -8.10 -11.91 5.79
CA ILE A 183 -9.08 -10.94 5.36
C ILE A 183 -8.43 -10.13 4.24
N VAL A 184 -9.13 -10.01 3.13
CA VAL A 184 -8.66 -9.25 1.97
C VAL A 184 -9.65 -8.12 1.70
N THR A 185 -9.15 -6.89 1.65
CA THR A 185 -9.92 -5.77 1.12
C THR A 185 -9.52 -5.56 -0.33
N VAL A 186 -10.51 -5.60 -1.23
CA VAL A 186 -10.30 -5.41 -2.66
C VAL A 186 -10.81 -4.05 -3.08
N SER A 187 -10.09 -3.41 -3.98
CA SER A 187 -10.45 -2.08 -4.51
C SER A 187 -11.52 -2.14 -5.60
N TYR A 188 -11.81 -3.35 -6.08
CA TYR A 188 -12.80 -3.60 -7.13
C TYR A 188 -13.46 -4.97 -6.94
N THR A 189 -14.76 -4.98 -6.68
CA THR A 189 -15.55 -6.21 -6.72
C THR A 189 -15.94 -6.49 -8.16
N HIS A 190 -15.47 -7.58 -8.74
CA HIS A 190 -15.88 -8.02 -10.07
C HIS A 190 -17.36 -8.39 -10.08
N LEU A 191 -18.19 -7.52 -10.60
CA LEU A 191 -19.53 -7.89 -11.06
C LEU A 191 -19.49 -8.78 -12.32
N ARG A 192 -18.31 -9.04 -12.87
CA ARG A 192 -18.12 -9.87 -14.09
C ARG A 192 -18.32 -11.36 -13.90
N ALA A 193 -18.47 -11.85 -12.69
CA ALA A 193 -18.69 -13.29 -12.45
C ALA A 193 -20.09 -13.80 -12.88
N HIS A 194 -20.96 -12.91 -13.35
CA HIS A 194 -22.33 -13.25 -13.75
C HIS A 194 -22.65 -12.96 -15.23
N GLU A 195 -21.63 -12.68 -16.04
CA GLU A 195 -21.80 -12.42 -17.48
C GLU A 195 -21.42 -13.66 -18.34
N THR A 196 -21.51 -14.85 -17.78
CA THR A 196 -21.42 -16.11 -18.57
C THR A 196 -22.65 -16.98 -18.33
#